data_48f20d1dffa4da50f93087ee81bd1799
#
_entry.id   48f20d1dffa4da50f93087ee81bd1799
#
_cell.length_a   1.000
_cell.length_b   1.000
_cell.length_c   1.000
_cell.angle_alpha   90.00
_cell.angle_beta   90.00
_cell.angle_gamma   90.00
#
_symmetry.space_group_name_H-M   'P 1'
#
loop_
_entity.id
_entity.type
_entity.pdbx_description
1 polymer ?
#
loop_
_entity_poly.entity_id
_entity_poly.type
_entity_poly.pdbx_seq_one_letter_code
_entity_poly.pdbx_strand_id
1 'polypeptide(L)'
;METTAYANKLEKKLITEFKDLFYEKLGYYPIIVSSSKVQGDTSIPIMSLQSLKKMFDPFLPKKFDQIIPLESKLRERNIVELRSIFCHMARSMKYNLVSIGEMLGNRDHTTIIHNVNAFSDLVETNESFRLKYFTILKYIREQHESPTMDNTNQVQRQPQSDLFS
;
A
#
# COMPACT_ATOMS: atom_id res chain seq x y z
N MET A 1 -19.56 23.02 13.74
CA MET A 1 -18.49 22.81 12.73
C MET A 1 -17.19 23.57 12.98
N GLU A 2 -17.17 24.51 13.86
CA GLU A 2 -15.95 25.29 14.18
C GLU A 2 -14.94 24.56 15.07
N THR A 3 -15.38 23.61 15.87
CA THR A 3 -14.54 22.88 16.83
C THR A 3 -13.48 21.99 16.15
N THR A 4 -13.77 21.42 14.98
CA THR A 4 -12.84 20.52 14.29
C THR A 4 -11.68 21.29 13.63
N ALA A 5 -11.94 22.48 13.09
CA ALA A 5 -10.91 23.33 12.48
C ALA A 5 -9.95 23.91 13.55
N TYR A 6 -10.49 24.24 14.72
CA TYR A 6 -9.71 24.74 15.86
C TYR A 6 -8.83 23.64 16.47
N ALA A 7 -9.36 22.44 16.64
CA ALA A 7 -8.60 21.28 17.11
C ALA A 7 -7.44 20.94 16.18
N ASN A 8 -7.66 20.96 14.87
CA ASN A 8 -6.60 20.73 13.87
C ASN A 8 -5.50 21.81 13.89
N LYS A 9 -5.86 23.07 14.15
CA LYS A 9 -4.89 24.16 14.26
C LYS A 9 -4.05 24.04 15.53
N LEU A 10 -4.68 23.70 16.66
CA LEU A 10 -4.01 23.47 17.93
C LEU A 10 -3.08 22.24 17.86
N GLU A 11 -3.54 21.16 17.27
CA GLU A 11 -2.73 19.94 17.07
C GLU A 11 -1.48 20.23 16.25
N LYS A 12 -1.62 20.94 15.13
CA LYS A 12 -0.46 21.34 14.31
C LYS A 12 0.54 22.20 15.08
N LYS A 13 0.06 23.14 15.87
CA LYS A 13 0.91 23.99 16.71
C LYS A 13 1.68 23.15 17.74
N LEU A 14 1.01 22.27 18.47
CA LEU A 14 1.61 21.39 19.46
C LEU A 14 2.64 20.45 18.84
N ILE A 15 2.35 19.90 17.66
CA ILE A 15 3.29 19.04 16.93
C ILE A 15 4.56 19.83 16.55
N THR A 16 4.42 21.08 16.11
CA THR A 16 5.56 21.91 15.76
C THR A 16 6.41 22.23 16.99
N GLU A 17 5.80 22.68 18.07
CA GLU A 17 6.48 22.99 19.32
C GLU A 17 7.21 21.76 19.88
N PHE A 18 6.59 20.58 19.83
CA PHE A 18 7.20 19.33 20.25
C PHE A 18 8.40 18.95 19.39
N LYS A 19 8.30 19.10 18.07
CA LYS A 19 9.40 18.82 17.13
C LYS A 19 10.61 19.73 17.39
N ASP A 20 10.37 21.00 17.62
CA ASP A 20 11.42 21.98 17.90
C ASP A 20 12.12 21.66 19.23
N LEU A 21 11.35 21.36 20.27
CA LEU A 21 11.90 20.93 21.56
C LEU A 21 12.71 19.63 21.45
N PHE A 22 12.23 18.70 20.64
CA PHE A 22 12.89 17.41 20.42
C PHE A 22 14.22 17.59 19.68
N TYR A 23 14.23 18.46 18.66
CA TYR A 23 15.45 18.81 17.92
C TYR A 23 16.48 19.50 18.81
N GLU A 24 16.05 20.43 19.68
CA GLU A 24 16.93 21.10 20.65
C GLU A 24 17.61 20.12 21.61
N LYS A 25 16.89 19.08 22.04
CA LYS A 25 17.38 18.10 23.02
C LYS A 25 18.21 16.97 22.40
N LEU A 26 17.85 16.50 21.24
CA LEU A 26 18.36 15.26 20.64
C LEU A 26 19.05 15.45 19.28
N GLY A 27 18.94 16.64 18.66
CA GLY A 27 19.60 16.97 17.41
C GLY A 27 18.95 16.40 16.15
N TYR A 28 17.72 15.84 16.24
CA TYR A 28 16.96 15.39 15.09
C TYR A 28 15.47 15.63 15.26
N TYR A 29 14.74 15.72 14.14
CA TYR A 29 13.28 15.90 14.15
C TYR A 29 12.58 14.54 14.24
N PRO A 30 11.69 14.33 15.21
CA PRO A 30 10.91 13.10 15.29
C PRO A 30 9.84 13.06 14.19
N ILE A 31 9.54 11.87 13.70
CA ILE A 31 8.37 11.64 12.85
C ILE A 31 7.18 11.45 13.79
N ILE A 32 6.32 12.46 13.86
CA ILE A 32 5.10 12.40 14.64
C ILE A 32 3.95 12.01 13.71
N VAL A 33 3.35 10.87 13.98
CA VAL A 33 2.15 10.41 13.28
C VAL A 33 0.98 10.57 14.23
N SER A 34 0.03 11.43 13.88
CA SER A 34 -1.19 11.60 14.64
C SER A 34 -2.04 10.34 14.56
N SER A 35 -2.51 9.83 15.71
CA SER A 35 -3.34 8.63 15.77
C SER A 35 -4.66 8.78 15.00
N SER A 36 -5.20 9.99 14.89
CA SER A 36 -6.38 10.28 14.08
C SER A 36 -6.14 10.13 12.58
N LYS A 37 -4.91 10.39 12.11
CA LYS A 37 -4.51 10.13 10.73
C LYS A 37 -4.15 8.66 10.48
N VAL A 38 -3.63 7.98 11.50
CA VAL A 38 -3.30 6.55 11.40
C VAL A 38 -4.58 5.71 11.26
N GLN A 39 -5.65 6.07 11.94
CA GLN A 39 -6.93 5.34 11.85
C GLN A 39 -7.67 5.55 10.53
N GLY A 40 -7.51 6.70 9.88
CA GLY A 40 -8.11 6.98 8.57
C GLY A 40 -7.25 6.52 7.39
N ASP A 41 -5.94 6.57 7.56
CA ASP A 41 -4.98 6.43 6.46
C ASP A 41 -4.29 5.06 6.35
N THR A 42 -4.54 4.12 7.23
CA THR A 42 -3.95 2.78 7.19
C THR A 42 -4.89 1.71 6.66
N SER A 43 -6.15 2.04 6.38
CA SER A 43 -7.07 1.08 5.77
C SER A 43 -6.60 0.73 4.36
N ILE A 44 -6.30 -0.54 4.15
CA ILE A 44 -5.95 -1.08 2.84
C ILE A 44 -7.26 -1.35 2.10
N PRO A 45 -7.47 -0.79 0.88
CA PRO A 45 -8.66 -1.07 0.11
C PRO A 45 -8.81 -2.56 -0.17
N ILE A 46 -10.02 -3.09 -0.02
CA ILE A 46 -10.29 -4.51 -0.28
C ILE A 46 -10.29 -4.74 -1.79
N MET A 47 -9.43 -5.62 -2.26
CA MET A 47 -9.30 -5.98 -3.66
C MET A 47 -8.85 -7.44 -3.81
N SER A 48 -8.89 -7.97 -5.03
CA SER A 48 -8.34 -9.30 -5.30
C SER A 48 -6.82 -9.35 -5.14
N LEU A 49 -6.26 -10.53 -4.84
CA LEU A 49 -4.80 -10.71 -4.75
C LEU A 49 -4.09 -10.37 -6.06
N GLN A 50 -4.72 -10.67 -7.20
CA GLN A 50 -4.18 -10.30 -8.51
C GLN A 50 -4.14 -8.79 -8.72
N SER A 51 -5.21 -8.08 -8.32
CA SER A 51 -5.24 -6.62 -8.37
C SER A 51 -4.18 -6.01 -7.46
N LEU A 52 -4.05 -6.51 -6.23
CA LEU A 52 -3.00 -6.09 -5.32
C LEU A 52 -1.61 -6.31 -5.92
N LYS A 53 -1.35 -7.47 -6.51
CA LYS A 53 -0.06 -7.77 -7.14
C LYS A 53 0.28 -6.80 -8.26
N LYS A 54 -0.70 -6.45 -9.12
CA LYS A 54 -0.52 -5.45 -10.18
C LYS A 54 -0.17 -4.06 -9.65
N MET A 55 -0.68 -3.69 -8.47
CA MET A 55 -0.34 -2.42 -7.84
C MET A 55 1.14 -2.32 -7.42
N PHE A 56 1.85 -3.45 -7.33
CA PHE A 56 3.28 -3.48 -7.04
C PHE A 56 4.15 -3.32 -8.28
N ASP A 57 3.62 -3.46 -9.49
CA ASP A 57 4.39 -3.39 -10.74
C ASP A 57 5.28 -2.14 -10.86
N PRO A 58 4.81 -0.91 -10.52
CA PRO A 58 5.64 0.29 -10.60
C PRO A 58 6.85 0.31 -9.64
N PHE A 59 6.80 -0.51 -8.59
CA PHE A 59 7.82 -0.57 -7.54
C PHE A 59 8.81 -1.71 -7.71
N LEU A 60 8.58 -2.60 -8.68
CA LEU A 60 9.43 -3.76 -8.91
C LEU A 60 10.83 -3.34 -9.37
N PRO A 61 11.89 -3.90 -8.78
CA PRO A 61 13.25 -3.62 -9.20
C PRO A 61 13.53 -4.16 -10.61
N LYS A 62 14.43 -3.49 -11.31
CA LYS A 62 14.93 -3.92 -12.61
C LYS A 62 16.38 -4.38 -12.49
N LYS A 63 16.73 -5.43 -13.19
CA LYS A 63 18.09 -5.92 -13.31
C LYS A 63 18.34 -6.30 -14.77
N PHE A 64 19.40 -5.72 -15.37
CA PHE A 64 19.69 -5.89 -16.80
C PHE A 64 18.47 -5.63 -17.71
N ASP A 65 17.77 -4.53 -17.47
CA ASP A 65 16.53 -4.11 -18.15
C ASP A 65 15.34 -5.05 -18.01
N GLN A 66 15.45 -6.11 -17.21
CA GLN A 66 14.35 -7.01 -16.89
C GLN A 66 13.73 -6.68 -15.53
N ILE A 67 12.39 -6.63 -15.50
CA ILE A 67 11.64 -6.46 -14.26
C ILE A 67 11.74 -7.74 -13.44
N ILE A 68 12.09 -7.62 -12.16
CA ILE A 68 12.13 -8.76 -11.23
C ILE A 68 10.74 -8.89 -10.60
N PRO A 69 9.96 -9.92 -10.93
CA PRO A 69 8.62 -10.09 -10.37
C PRO A 69 8.67 -10.53 -8.91
N LEU A 70 7.56 -10.30 -8.17
CA LEU A 70 7.44 -10.69 -6.76
C LEU A 70 7.66 -12.19 -6.52
N GLU A 71 7.27 -13.03 -7.47
CA GLU A 71 7.41 -14.49 -7.42
C GLU A 71 8.83 -14.98 -7.67
N SER A 72 9.76 -14.11 -8.08
CA SER A 72 11.15 -14.51 -8.35
C SER A 72 11.79 -15.17 -7.13
N LYS A 73 12.77 -16.04 -7.35
CA LYS A 73 13.52 -16.70 -6.26
C LYS A 73 14.66 -15.84 -5.70
N LEU A 74 14.90 -14.66 -6.29
CA LEU A 74 15.95 -13.76 -5.85
C LEU A 74 15.72 -13.29 -4.41
N ARG A 75 16.82 -13.12 -3.68
CA ARG A 75 16.84 -12.66 -2.29
C ARG A 75 17.46 -11.27 -2.13
N GLU A 76 17.42 -10.47 -3.20
CA GLU A 76 17.87 -9.08 -3.11
C GLU A 76 16.96 -8.30 -2.15
N ARG A 77 17.56 -7.41 -1.38
CA ARG A 77 16.89 -6.66 -0.32
C ARG A 77 15.59 -6.01 -0.81
N ASN A 78 15.63 -5.32 -1.95
CA ASN A 78 14.47 -4.59 -2.46
C ASN A 78 13.26 -5.50 -2.73
N ILE A 79 13.49 -6.67 -3.35
CA ILE A 79 12.40 -7.59 -3.65
C ILE A 79 11.89 -8.31 -2.40
N VAL A 80 12.76 -8.58 -1.43
CA VAL A 80 12.38 -9.18 -0.15
C VAL A 80 11.50 -8.21 0.65
N GLU A 81 11.87 -6.94 0.69
CA GLU A 81 11.07 -5.89 1.34
C GLU A 81 9.68 -5.75 0.69
N LEU A 82 9.60 -5.76 -0.65
CA LEU A 82 8.32 -5.70 -1.37
C LEU A 82 7.43 -6.91 -1.08
N ARG A 83 8.01 -8.12 -0.98
CA ARG A 83 7.26 -9.31 -0.58
C ARG A 83 6.71 -9.21 0.84
N SER A 84 7.49 -8.66 1.77
CA SER A 84 7.03 -8.45 3.15
C SER A 84 5.84 -7.49 3.20
N ILE A 85 5.90 -6.39 2.44
CA ILE A 85 4.79 -5.43 2.32
C ILE A 85 3.56 -6.09 1.67
N PHE A 86 3.74 -6.83 0.59
CA PHE A 86 2.66 -7.55 -0.09
C PHE A 86 1.98 -8.56 0.84
N CYS A 87 2.75 -9.38 1.55
CA CYS A 87 2.23 -10.36 2.50
C CYS A 87 1.44 -9.69 3.63
N HIS A 88 1.94 -8.59 4.18
CA HIS A 88 1.25 -7.81 5.20
C HIS A 88 -0.09 -7.28 4.68
N MET A 89 -0.12 -6.65 3.52
CA MET A 89 -1.33 -6.10 2.93
C MET A 89 -2.36 -7.20 2.62
N ALA A 90 -1.93 -8.31 2.02
CA ALA A 90 -2.79 -9.44 1.72
C ALA A 90 -3.39 -10.06 3.00
N ARG A 91 -2.60 -10.18 4.07
CA ARG A 91 -3.10 -10.66 5.36
C ARG A 91 -4.09 -9.69 6.00
N SER A 92 -3.86 -8.40 5.88
CA SER A 92 -4.80 -7.37 6.35
C SER A 92 -6.16 -7.44 5.63
N MET A 93 -6.18 -7.84 4.37
CA MET A 93 -7.39 -8.14 3.60
C MET A 93 -7.99 -9.54 3.89
N LYS A 94 -7.46 -10.27 4.90
CA LYS A 94 -7.94 -11.59 5.36
C LYS A 94 -7.69 -12.75 4.39
N TYR A 95 -6.81 -12.61 3.41
CA TYR A 95 -6.37 -13.74 2.60
C TYR A 95 -5.60 -14.77 3.43
N ASN A 96 -5.79 -16.05 3.14
CA ASN A 96 -5.08 -17.12 3.82
C ASN A 96 -3.63 -17.24 3.32
N LEU A 97 -2.79 -17.90 4.12
CA LEU A 97 -1.36 -18.03 3.83
C LEU A 97 -1.07 -18.84 2.56
N VAL A 98 -1.92 -19.80 2.24
CA VAL A 98 -1.75 -20.66 1.05
C VAL A 98 -1.97 -19.84 -0.21
N SER A 99 -3.07 -19.09 -0.30
CA SER A 99 -3.36 -18.23 -1.46
C SER A 99 -2.28 -17.18 -1.67
N ILE A 100 -1.75 -16.60 -0.60
CA ILE A 100 -0.65 -15.63 -0.69
C ILE A 100 0.61 -16.33 -1.20
N GLY A 101 0.92 -17.52 -0.70
CA GLY A 101 2.06 -18.33 -1.13
C GLY A 101 1.99 -18.71 -2.61
N GLU A 102 0.83 -19.13 -3.09
CA GLU A 102 0.58 -19.45 -4.50
C GLU A 102 0.83 -18.22 -5.40
N MET A 103 0.34 -17.04 -4.97
CA MET A 103 0.54 -15.79 -5.71
C MET A 103 2.01 -15.37 -5.80
N LEU A 104 2.83 -15.75 -4.84
CA LEU A 104 4.26 -15.44 -4.76
C LEU A 104 5.16 -16.57 -5.32
N GLY A 105 4.65 -17.41 -6.21
CA GLY A 105 5.40 -18.48 -6.88
C GLY A 105 5.46 -19.76 -6.06
N ASN A 106 4.33 -20.18 -5.50
CA ASN A 106 4.17 -21.39 -4.70
C ASN A 106 5.12 -21.47 -3.48
N ARG A 107 5.18 -20.36 -2.75
CA ARG A 107 5.94 -20.32 -1.49
C ARG A 107 5.20 -21.00 -0.37
N ASP A 108 5.94 -21.70 0.47
CA ASP A 108 5.41 -22.33 1.66
C ASP A 108 4.82 -21.31 2.65
N HIS A 109 3.77 -21.68 3.35
CA HIS A 109 3.10 -20.88 4.37
C HIS A 109 4.08 -20.35 5.45
N THR A 110 5.09 -21.13 5.81
CA THR A 110 6.14 -20.71 6.75
C THR A 110 6.91 -19.50 6.22
N THR A 111 7.22 -19.47 4.93
CA THR A 111 7.84 -18.32 4.27
C THR A 111 6.94 -17.08 4.32
N ILE A 112 5.63 -17.25 4.16
CA ILE A 112 4.68 -16.14 4.25
C ILE A 112 4.60 -15.60 5.68
N ILE A 113 4.57 -16.45 6.69
CA ILE A 113 4.62 -16.05 8.11
C ILE A 113 5.89 -15.24 8.38
N HIS A 114 7.05 -15.72 7.90
CA HIS A 114 8.31 -14.98 8.04
C HIS A 114 8.26 -13.58 7.40
N ASN A 115 7.68 -13.46 6.21
CA ASN A 115 7.52 -12.16 5.56
C ASN A 115 6.59 -11.22 6.34
N VAL A 116 5.50 -11.73 6.90
CA VAL A 116 4.58 -10.92 7.73
C VAL A 116 5.27 -10.45 9.01
N ASN A 117 6.02 -11.31 9.67
CA ASN A 117 6.78 -10.96 10.88
C ASN A 117 7.89 -9.96 10.56
N ALA A 118 8.63 -10.19 9.47
CA ALA A 118 9.67 -9.27 9.01
C ALA A 118 9.11 -7.88 8.69
N PHE A 119 7.88 -7.78 8.17
CA PHE A 119 7.22 -6.49 7.97
C PHE A 119 7.06 -5.74 9.29
N SER A 120 6.56 -6.41 10.33
CA SER A 120 6.35 -5.78 11.65
C SER A 120 7.66 -5.25 12.22
N ASP A 121 8.72 -6.05 12.17
CA ASP A 121 10.03 -5.65 12.67
C ASP A 121 10.62 -4.48 11.85
N LEU A 122 10.52 -4.55 10.53
CA LEU A 122 11.09 -3.53 9.64
C LEU A 122 10.34 -2.21 9.69
N VAL A 123 9.01 -2.22 9.83
CA VAL A 123 8.23 -0.98 9.90
C VAL A 123 8.51 -0.22 11.19
N GLU A 124 8.89 -0.90 12.26
CA GLU A 124 9.27 -0.28 13.53
C GLU A 124 10.72 0.22 13.52
N THR A 125 11.64 -0.54 12.95
CA THR A 125 13.09 -0.32 13.11
C THR A 125 13.75 0.37 11.92
N ASN A 126 13.15 0.35 10.73
CA ASN A 126 13.76 0.85 9.51
C ASN A 126 12.92 1.96 8.85
N GLU A 127 13.41 3.19 8.94
CA GLU A 127 12.74 4.36 8.37
C GLU A 127 12.58 4.28 6.84
N SER A 128 13.60 3.84 6.12
CA SER A 128 13.56 3.70 4.66
C SER A 128 12.49 2.68 4.22
N PHE A 129 12.36 1.57 4.95
CA PHE A 129 11.31 0.58 4.72
C PHE A 129 9.92 1.16 5.01
N ARG A 130 9.79 1.91 6.10
CA ARG A 130 8.53 2.59 6.48
C ARG A 130 8.08 3.57 5.40
N LEU A 131 8.98 4.39 4.88
CA LEU A 131 8.70 5.31 3.78
C LEU A 131 8.27 4.57 2.52
N LYS A 132 8.94 3.47 2.19
CA LYS A 132 8.57 2.60 1.06
C LYS A 132 7.14 2.05 1.22
N TYR A 133 6.81 1.53 2.41
CA TYR A 133 5.46 1.05 2.71
C TYR A 133 4.39 2.12 2.53
N PHE A 134 4.59 3.30 3.11
CA PHE A 134 3.61 4.38 2.98
C PHE A 134 3.48 4.92 1.55
N THR A 135 4.56 4.94 0.79
CA THR A 135 4.53 5.31 -0.63
C THR A 135 3.68 4.34 -1.45
N ILE A 136 3.86 3.03 -1.22
CA ILE A 136 3.08 1.99 -1.89
C ILE A 136 1.61 2.07 -1.45
N LEU A 137 1.34 2.21 -0.16
CA LEU A 137 -0.02 2.34 0.37
C LEU A 137 -0.75 3.55 -0.21
N LYS A 138 -0.10 4.70 -0.28
CA LYS A 138 -0.64 5.91 -0.89
C LYS A 138 -0.99 5.68 -2.36
N TYR A 139 -0.09 5.10 -3.12
CA TYR A 139 -0.31 4.77 -4.53
C TYR A 139 -1.52 3.84 -4.71
N ILE A 140 -1.62 2.77 -3.94
CA ILE A 140 -2.73 1.81 -4.00
C ILE A 140 -4.07 2.50 -3.73
N ARG A 141 -4.13 3.41 -2.76
CA ARG A 141 -5.33 4.18 -2.44
C ARG A 141 -5.72 5.11 -3.57
N GLU A 142 -4.78 5.86 -4.11
CA GLU A 142 -5.02 6.77 -5.22
C GLU A 142 -5.56 6.04 -6.45
N GLN A 143 -5.02 4.85 -6.75
CA GLN A 143 -5.51 4.01 -7.85
C GLN A 143 -6.89 3.41 -7.57
N HIS A 144 -7.18 3.09 -6.31
CA HIS A 144 -8.48 2.53 -5.93
C HIS A 144 -9.60 3.58 -5.87
N GLU A 145 -9.27 4.80 -5.48
CA GLU A 145 -10.20 5.93 -5.39
C GLU A 145 -10.46 6.60 -6.74
N SER A 146 -9.54 6.45 -7.70
CA SER A 146 -9.76 6.92 -9.07
C SER A 146 -10.84 6.03 -9.70
N PRO A 147 -12.07 6.55 -10.00
CA PRO A 147 -13.02 5.77 -10.76
C PRO A 147 -12.37 5.48 -12.11
N THR A 148 -12.21 4.20 -12.41
CA THR A 148 -11.86 3.77 -13.77
C THR A 148 -12.88 4.38 -14.70
N MET A 149 -12.51 5.44 -15.39
CA MET A 149 -13.21 5.92 -16.57
C MET A 149 -12.96 4.94 -17.71
N ASP A 150 -13.31 3.69 -17.48
CA ASP A 150 -13.37 2.66 -18.49
C ASP A 150 -14.58 1.79 -18.21
N ASN A 151 -15.73 2.34 -18.51
CA ASN A 151 -16.75 1.56 -19.15
C ASN A 151 -17.62 2.47 -20.02
N THR A 152 -17.06 2.75 -21.14
CA THR A 152 -17.79 3.19 -22.31
C THR A 152 -18.97 2.30 -22.51
N ASN A 153 -20.15 2.85 -22.33
CA ASN A 153 -21.38 2.40 -22.95
C ASN A 153 -21.17 2.13 -24.44
N GLN A 154 -20.75 0.94 -24.80
CA GLN A 154 -21.19 0.37 -26.03
C GLN A 154 -22.55 -0.31 -25.78
N VAL A 155 -23.53 0.52 -25.49
CA VAL A 155 -24.88 0.16 -25.87
C VAL A 155 -24.86 0.11 -27.39
N GLN A 156 -24.66 -1.07 -27.91
CA GLN A 156 -24.98 -1.37 -29.28
C GLN A 156 -26.50 -1.09 -29.43
N ARG A 157 -26.84 0.08 -29.93
CA ARG A 157 -28.09 0.30 -30.53
C ARG A 157 -28.13 -0.58 -31.79
N GLN A 158 -28.74 -1.74 -31.66
CA GLN A 158 -29.19 -2.47 -32.84
C GLN A 158 -30.15 -1.55 -33.58
N PRO A 159 -29.97 -1.31 -34.88
CA PRO A 159 -31.00 -0.67 -35.66
C PRO A 159 -32.16 -1.62 -35.67
N GLN A 160 -33.29 -1.20 -35.11
CA GLN A 160 -34.54 -1.82 -35.40
C GLN A 160 -34.80 -1.61 -36.89
N SER A 161 -34.67 -2.68 -37.64
CA SER A 161 -35.19 -2.71 -38.99
C SER A 161 -36.69 -2.68 -38.88
N ASP A 162 -37.29 -1.54 -39.15
CA ASP A 162 -38.71 -1.43 -39.38
C ASP A 162 -39.06 -2.24 -40.62
N LEU A 163 -39.61 -3.40 -40.37
CA LEU A 163 -40.31 -4.17 -41.37
C LEU A 163 -41.69 -3.50 -41.58
N PHE A 164 -41.74 -2.58 -42.51
CA PHE A 164 -42.97 -2.24 -43.21
C PHE A 164 -42.88 -2.77 -44.62
N SER A 165 -43.62 -3.84 -44.84
CA SER A 165 -44.04 -4.24 -46.17
C SER A 165 -45.36 -3.54 -46.51
#